data_9ccd154b476c8ec88286f8a6fc5deced
#
_entry.id   9ccd154b476c8ec88286f8a6fc5deced
#
_cell.length_a   1.000
_cell.length_b   1.000
_cell.length_c   1.000
_cell.angle_alpha   90.00
_cell.angle_beta   90.00
_cell.angle_gamma   90.00
#
_symmetry.space_group_name_H-M   'P 1'
#
loop_
_entity.id
_entity.type
_entity.pdbx_description
1 polymer ?
#
loop_
_entity_poly.entity_id
_entity_poly.type
_entity_poly.pdbx_seq_one_letter_code
_entity_poly.pdbx_strand_id
1 'polypeptide(L)'
;MFRRILIPFLLLASLVGAAAPAQAKDQHSLRILLTNDDGYSSSSTQSLRQALIAAGHQVTIVAPLTDASAVGTGLNIKFGSTLEAVERSPGIWSIAGSPGDAVAFGVRVLFASNPPDLVISGPNAGENVAALINHSGTVGAAVTALAGGVPAVAFSTARGPSNSFPSTQQSIDFAVKVVNKLAATSAYNGKILPDHTALNVNYPVTPNGQVKFAKLGTSLPVSTDYAPAPDVCATCYRILPLPATGPDPVTDADRTLLDAGNVTITALDGSWEAGPAVTTLVKVRLTNLTP
;
A
#
# COMPACT_ATOMS: atom_id res chain seq x y z
N MET A 1 37.50 -86.07 -15.58
CA MET A 1 37.05 -85.50 -14.28
C MET A 1 37.11 -83.99 -14.37
N PHE A 2 36.07 -83.34 -14.87
CA PHE A 2 36.01 -81.84 -15.03
C PHE A 2 35.05 -81.26 -14.00
N ARG A 3 35.59 -80.48 -13.09
CA ARG A 3 34.86 -79.76 -12.03
C ARG A 3 34.34 -78.44 -12.57
N ARG A 4 33.04 -78.33 -12.70
CA ARG A 4 32.39 -77.04 -13.07
C ARG A 4 32.30 -76.12 -11.83
N ILE A 5 32.91 -74.93 -11.96
CA ILE A 5 32.82 -73.84 -10.96
C ILE A 5 31.60 -73.01 -11.32
N LEU A 6 30.61 -72.99 -10.45
CA LEU A 6 29.45 -72.01 -10.51
C LEU A 6 29.85 -70.68 -9.86
N ILE A 7 29.79 -69.63 -10.62
CA ILE A 7 29.94 -68.23 -10.12
C ILE A 7 28.53 -67.70 -9.81
N PRO A 8 28.23 -67.24 -8.59
CA PRO A 8 26.97 -66.63 -8.33
C PRO A 8 26.97 -65.18 -8.84
N PHE A 9 25.96 -64.84 -9.67
CA PHE A 9 25.69 -63.51 -10.12
C PHE A 9 24.97 -62.71 -8.96
N LEU A 10 25.67 -61.70 -8.38
CA LEU A 10 25.10 -60.79 -7.41
C LEU A 10 24.33 -59.76 -8.18
N LEU A 11 22.98 -59.74 -8.06
CA LEU A 11 22.13 -58.66 -8.54
C LEU A 11 22.22 -57.47 -7.56
N LEU A 12 22.88 -56.40 -8.01
CA LEU A 12 22.85 -55.10 -7.31
C LEU A 12 21.52 -54.41 -7.61
N ALA A 13 20.57 -54.42 -6.68
CA ALA A 13 19.34 -53.65 -6.76
C ALA A 13 19.69 -52.20 -6.39
N SER A 14 19.69 -51.29 -7.40
CA SER A 14 19.80 -49.85 -7.19
C SER A 14 18.47 -49.31 -6.62
N LEU A 15 18.46 -48.96 -5.33
CA LEU A 15 17.40 -48.17 -4.73
C LEU A 15 17.48 -46.74 -5.32
N VAL A 16 16.60 -46.45 -6.27
CA VAL A 16 16.30 -45.08 -6.65
C VAL A 16 15.42 -44.50 -5.54
N GLY A 17 16.03 -43.78 -4.61
CA GLY A 17 15.31 -42.98 -3.62
C GLY A 17 14.54 -41.89 -4.31
N ALA A 18 13.19 -41.99 -4.38
CA ALA A 18 12.32 -40.90 -4.77
C ALA A 18 12.49 -39.78 -3.74
N ALA A 19 13.09 -38.67 -4.15
CA ALA A 19 13.10 -37.47 -3.35
C ALA A 19 11.65 -37.05 -3.13
N ALA A 20 11.20 -37.07 -1.87
CA ALA A 20 9.91 -36.51 -1.49
C ALA A 20 9.86 -35.05 -1.92
N PRO A 21 8.73 -34.56 -2.50
CA PRO A 21 8.60 -33.16 -2.82
C PRO A 21 8.79 -32.36 -1.53
N ALA A 22 9.69 -31.36 -1.59
CA ALA A 22 9.88 -30.44 -0.49
C ALA A 22 8.49 -29.84 -0.19
N GLN A 23 7.98 -30.11 1.01
CA GLN A 23 6.76 -29.50 1.50
C GLN A 23 6.91 -27.99 1.39
N ALA A 24 6.11 -27.36 0.54
CA ALA A 24 5.98 -25.92 0.51
C ALA A 24 5.64 -25.50 1.95
N LYS A 25 6.54 -24.68 2.55
CA LYS A 25 6.36 -24.11 3.88
C LYS A 25 4.99 -23.47 3.88
N ASP A 26 4.10 -23.85 4.80
CA ASP A 26 2.77 -23.28 4.95
C ASP A 26 2.87 -21.76 4.90
N GLN A 27 2.45 -21.18 3.79
CA GLN A 27 2.43 -19.74 3.60
C GLN A 27 1.29 -19.25 4.46
N HIS A 28 1.58 -18.52 5.55
CA HIS A 28 0.55 -18.01 6.44
C HIS A 28 -0.46 -17.20 5.63
N SER A 29 -1.67 -17.77 5.48
CA SER A 29 -2.80 -17.09 4.84
C SER A 29 -3.21 -15.89 5.71
N LEU A 30 -3.17 -14.68 5.12
CA LEU A 30 -3.61 -13.46 5.79
C LEU A 30 -5.06 -13.16 5.43
N ARG A 31 -5.80 -12.58 6.37
CA ARG A 31 -7.07 -11.90 6.14
C ARG A 31 -6.77 -10.44 5.82
N ILE A 32 -7.07 -10.04 4.61
CA ILE A 32 -6.72 -8.73 4.08
C ILE A 32 -7.98 -7.92 3.82
N LEU A 33 -8.05 -6.72 4.40
CA LEU A 33 -8.95 -5.68 3.94
C LEU A 33 -8.22 -4.89 2.85
N LEU A 34 -8.74 -4.94 1.62
CA LEU A 34 -8.23 -4.21 0.48
C LEU A 34 -9.11 -3.01 0.19
N THR A 35 -8.52 -1.82 0.08
CA THR A 35 -9.19 -0.56 -0.24
C THR A 35 -8.41 0.22 -1.30
N ASN A 36 -8.93 1.36 -1.72
CA ASN A 36 -8.30 2.34 -2.61
C ASN A 36 -9.03 3.68 -2.51
N ASP A 37 -8.63 4.66 -3.31
CA ASP A 37 -9.35 5.91 -3.55
C ASP A 37 -9.93 6.04 -4.98
N ASP A 38 -9.59 5.11 -5.90
CA ASP A 38 -10.13 5.08 -7.27
C ASP A 38 -11.58 4.51 -7.34
N GLY A 39 -12.10 3.97 -6.24
CA GLY A 39 -13.41 3.33 -6.16
C GLY A 39 -13.39 1.80 -6.21
N TYR A 40 -14.45 1.16 -5.69
CA TYR A 40 -14.55 -0.31 -5.52
C TYR A 40 -14.40 -1.10 -6.83
N SER A 41 -14.71 -0.51 -7.98
CA SER A 41 -14.64 -1.12 -9.31
C SER A 41 -13.30 -0.90 -10.03
N SER A 42 -12.33 -0.25 -9.40
CA SER A 42 -10.99 -0.02 -9.97
C SER A 42 -10.36 -1.33 -10.46
N SER A 43 -9.95 -1.36 -11.71
CA SER A 43 -9.39 -2.56 -12.36
C SER A 43 -8.08 -3.00 -11.72
N SER A 44 -7.23 -2.06 -11.30
CA SER A 44 -5.96 -2.34 -10.63
C SER A 44 -6.18 -3.00 -9.27
N THR A 45 -7.15 -2.51 -8.49
CA THR A 45 -7.52 -3.08 -7.19
C THR A 45 -8.14 -4.46 -7.33
N GLN A 46 -9.02 -4.66 -8.34
CA GLN A 46 -9.58 -5.98 -8.64
C GLN A 46 -8.49 -6.98 -9.05
N SER A 47 -7.51 -6.56 -9.86
CA SER A 47 -6.38 -7.39 -10.27
C SER A 47 -5.48 -7.74 -9.08
N LEU A 48 -5.21 -6.79 -8.18
CA LEU A 48 -4.45 -7.07 -6.95
C LEU A 48 -5.21 -8.05 -6.05
N ARG A 49 -6.54 -7.89 -5.89
CA ARG A 49 -7.36 -8.86 -5.15
C ARG A 49 -7.20 -10.27 -5.68
N GLN A 50 -7.33 -10.44 -7.01
CA GLN A 50 -7.20 -11.76 -7.64
C GLN A 50 -5.81 -12.35 -7.43
N ALA A 51 -4.75 -11.56 -7.58
CA ALA A 51 -3.37 -11.99 -7.38
C ALA A 51 -3.09 -12.41 -5.93
N LEU A 52 -3.61 -11.68 -4.94
CA LEU A 52 -3.47 -12.01 -3.53
C LEU A 52 -4.27 -13.28 -3.16
N ILE A 53 -5.47 -13.47 -3.71
CA ILE A 53 -6.25 -14.71 -3.53
C ILE A 53 -5.50 -15.91 -4.15
N ALA A 54 -4.94 -15.74 -5.35
CA ALA A 54 -4.14 -16.78 -6.00
C ALA A 54 -2.85 -17.11 -5.19
N ALA A 55 -2.35 -16.16 -4.41
CA ALA A 55 -1.24 -16.35 -3.47
C ALA A 55 -1.66 -16.99 -2.13
N GLY A 56 -2.95 -17.32 -1.94
CA GLY A 56 -3.46 -18.03 -0.77
C GLY A 56 -4.01 -17.15 0.35
N HIS A 57 -4.18 -15.84 0.13
CA HIS A 57 -4.74 -14.91 1.11
C HIS A 57 -6.28 -14.81 0.98
N GLN A 58 -6.93 -14.42 2.08
CA GLN A 58 -8.36 -14.09 2.10
C GLN A 58 -8.52 -12.58 1.93
N VAL A 59 -9.17 -12.12 0.86
CA VAL A 59 -9.20 -10.71 0.51
C VAL A 59 -10.64 -10.21 0.33
N THR A 60 -11.00 -9.22 1.14
CA THR A 60 -12.25 -8.47 1.02
C THR A 60 -11.96 -7.05 0.57
N ILE A 61 -12.57 -6.60 -0.53
CA ILE A 61 -12.55 -5.20 -0.94
C ILE A 61 -13.60 -4.43 -0.14
N VAL A 62 -13.19 -3.32 0.46
CA VAL A 62 -14.05 -2.30 1.06
C VAL A 62 -13.51 -0.95 0.59
N ALA A 63 -14.17 -0.33 -0.38
CA ALA A 63 -13.64 0.85 -1.05
C ALA A 63 -14.74 1.88 -1.36
N PRO A 64 -14.39 3.15 -1.62
CA PRO A 64 -15.35 4.16 -2.02
C PRO A 64 -16.23 3.75 -3.19
N LEU A 65 -17.47 4.25 -3.21
CA LEU A 65 -18.42 4.02 -4.30
C LEU A 65 -17.91 4.57 -5.64
N THR A 66 -17.27 5.73 -5.59
CA THR A 66 -16.68 6.43 -6.73
C THR A 66 -15.28 6.90 -6.40
N ASP A 67 -14.60 7.48 -7.36
CA ASP A 67 -13.30 8.14 -7.17
C ASP A 67 -13.39 9.19 -6.04
N ALA A 68 -12.52 9.05 -5.06
CA ALA A 68 -12.34 9.92 -3.90
C ALA A 68 -10.87 10.38 -3.78
N SER A 69 -10.22 10.63 -4.92
CA SER A 69 -8.83 11.11 -4.96
C SER A 69 -8.68 12.45 -4.24
N ALA A 70 -7.48 12.69 -3.71
CA ALA A 70 -7.09 13.94 -3.05
C ALA A 70 -7.88 14.31 -1.76
N VAL A 71 -8.54 13.34 -1.12
CA VAL A 71 -9.25 13.57 0.16
C VAL A 71 -8.34 13.43 1.39
N GLY A 72 -7.10 13.01 1.21
CA GLY A 72 -6.15 12.79 2.32
C GLY A 72 -6.66 11.75 3.32
N THR A 73 -6.46 12.01 4.61
CA THR A 73 -6.95 11.17 5.72
C THR A 73 -8.40 11.47 6.12
N GLY A 74 -9.21 12.00 5.17
CA GLY A 74 -10.59 12.40 5.44
C GLY A 74 -11.42 11.25 6.02
N LEU A 75 -12.11 11.53 7.12
CA LEU A 75 -13.05 10.63 7.79
C LEU A 75 -14.34 11.39 8.11
N ASN A 76 -15.48 10.75 7.82
CA ASN A 76 -16.78 11.35 8.18
C ASN A 76 -17.05 11.20 9.69
N ILE A 77 -16.97 12.32 10.39
CA ILE A 77 -17.23 12.41 11.83
C ILE A 77 -18.53 13.14 12.17
N LYS A 78 -19.46 13.27 11.22
CA LYS A 78 -20.78 13.83 11.49
C LYS A 78 -21.63 12.79 12.22
N PHE A 79 -21.49 12.72 13.54
CA PHE A 79 -22.22 11.77 14.38
C PHE A 79 -23.74 11.92 14.20
N GLY A 80 -24.43 10.78 14.04
CA GLY A 80 -25.86 10.73 13.75
C GLY A 80 -26.22 10.78 12.25
N SER A 81 -25.24 11.01 11.36
CA SER A 81 -25.45 10.80 9.92
C SER A 81 -25.37 9.31 9.55
N THR A 82 -25.80 8.99 8.34
CA THR A 82 -25.78 7.62 7.79
C THR A 82 -24.67 7.47 6.77
N LEU A 83 -24.12 6.26 6.68
CA LEU A 83 -23.17 5.83 5.66
C LEU A 83 -23.81 4.66 4.88
N GLU A 84 -23.92 4.80 3.56
CA GLU A 84 -24.38 3.70 2.73
C GLU A 84 -23.22 2.75 2.44
N ALA A 85 -23.40 1.44 2.76
CA ALA A 85 -22.46 0.38 2.50
C ALA A 85 -23.21 -0.77 1.80
N VAL A 86 -22.75 -1.16 0.60
CA VAL A 86 -23.41 -2.17 -0.23
C VAL A 86 -22.41 -3.23 -0.67
N GLU A 87 -22.76 -4.50 -0.40
CA GLU A 87 -22.04 -5.62 -1.01
C GLU A 87 -22.44 -5.75 -2.48
N ARG A 88 -21.52 -5.44 -3.38
CA ARG A 88 -21.73 -5.47 -4.84
C ARG A 88 -21.58 -6.85 -5.43
N SER A 89 -20.74 -7.65 -4.81
CA SER A 89 -20.56 -9.08 -5.08
C SER A 89 -19.83 -9.72 -3.89
N PRO A 90 -19.77 -11.05 -3.76
CA PRO A 90 -19.16 -11.70 -2.60
C PRO A 90 -17.76 -11.18 -2.28
N GLY A 91 -17.63 -10.54 -1.10
CA GLY A 91 -16.37 -9.96 -0.62
C GLY A 91 -15.95 -8.68 -1.35
N ILE A 92 -16.87 -7.95 -2.00
CA ILE A 92 -16.61 -6.63 -2.61
C ILE A 92 -17.69 -5.65 -2.16
N TRP A 93 -17.28 -4.66 -1.35
CA TRP A 93 -18.14 -3.65 -0.77
C TRP A 93 -17.83 -2.27 -1.31
N SER A 94 -18.88 -1.50 -1.61
CA SER A 94 -18.78 -0.07 -1.91
C SER A 94 -19.31 0.75 -0.73
N ILE A 95 -18.61 1.84 -0.41
CA ILE A 95 -18.94 2.76 0.67
C ILE A 95 -19.19 4.14 0.08
N ALA A 96 -20.33 4.76 0.41
CA ALA A 96 -20.61 6.14 0.02
C ALA A 96 -19.86 7.11 0.97
N GLY A 97 -18.53 7.06 0.92
CA GLY A 97 -17.63 7.81 1.80
C GLY A 97 -16.20 7.80 1.27
N SER A 98 -15.28 8.31 2.10
CA SER A 98 -13.85 8.36 1.82
C SER A 98 -13.18 6.98 1.93
N PRO A 99 -11.93 6.83 1.47
CA PRO A 99 -11.12 5.64 1.75
C PRO A 99 -10.94 5.37 3.26
N GLY A 100 -10.83 6.43 4.07
CA GLY A 100 -10.81 6.32 5.53
C GLY A 100 -12.11 5.75 6.10
N ASP A 101 -13.29 6.20 5.59
CA ASP A 101 -14.59 5.64 5.97
C ASP A 101 -14.69 4.16 5.60
N ALA A 102 -14.18 3.78 4.42
CA ALA A 102 -14.16 2.40 3.96
C ALA A 102 -13.34 1.50 4.90
N VAL A 103 -12.15 1.93 5.30
CA VAL A 103 -11.31 1.21 6.27
C VAL A 103 -12.02 1.14 7.63
N ALA A 104 -12.51 2.27 8.15
CA ALA A 104 -13.18 2.30 9.45
C ALA A 104 -14.40 1.38 9.50
N PHE A 105 -15.25 1.41 8.46
CA PHE A 105 -16.38 0.51 8.31
C PHE A 105 -15.93 -0.96 8.22
N GLY A 106 -14.97 -1.26 7.35
CA GLY A 106 -14.45 -2.61 7.17
C GLY A 106 -13.94 -3.20 8.48
N VAL A 107 -13.04 -2.51 9.17
CA VAL A 107 -12.44 -2.98 10.43
C VAL A 107 -13.49 -3.13 11.54
N ARG A 108 -14.40 -2.17 11.68
CA ARG A 108 -15.34 -2.13 12.81
C ARG A 108 -16.63 -2.92 12.59
N VAL A 109 -17.01 -3.18 11.35
CA VAL A 109 -18.28 -3.85 11.02
C VAL A 109 -18.02 -5.23 10.40
N LEU A 110 -17.33 -5.28 9.25
CA LEU A 110 -17.15 -6.53 8.53
C LEU A 110 -16.15 -7.47 9.23
N PHE A 111 -15.14 -6.91 9.83
CA PHE A 111 -14.09 -7.65 10.55
C PHE A 111 -14.19 -7.52 12.08
N ALA A 112 -15.33 -7.09 12.63
CA ALA A 112 -15.52 -6.86 14.07
C ALA A 112 -15.19 -8.07 14.95
N SER A 113 -15.61 -9.27 14.53
CA SER A 113 -15.38 -10.51 15.27
C SER A 113 -14.04 -11.18 14.96
N ASN A 114 -13.40 -10.82 13.88
CA ASN A 114 -12.17 -11.43 13.40
C ASN A 114 -11.36 -10.38 12.60
N PRO A 115 -10.59 -9.51 13.30
CA PRO A 115 -9.90 -8.39 12.68
C PRO A 115 -9.02 -8.79 11.49
N PRO A 116 -8.85 -7.93 10.48
CA PRO A 116 -7.95 -8.21 9.39
C PRO A 116 -6.51 -8.22 9.92
N ASP A 117 -5.68 -9.07 9.33
CA ASP A 117 -4.25 -9.15 9.67
C ASP A 117 -3.48 -7.98 9.05
N LEU A 118 -3.99 -7.46 7.93
CA LEU A 118 -3.38 -6.37 7.17
C LEU A 118 -4.45 -5.57 6.41
N VAL A 119 -4.29 -4.25 6.39
CA VAL A 119 -4.98 -3.39 5.44
C VAL A 119 -4.05 -3.08 4.28
N ILE A 120 -4.54 -3.22 3.05
CA ILE A 120 -3.85 -2.81 1.83
C ILE A 120 -4.67 -1.71 1.16
N SER A 121 -4.02 -0.62 0.78
CA SER A 121 -4.64 0.46 0.01
C SER A 121 -3.95 0.62 -1.35
N GLY A 122 -4.74 0.58 -2.43
CA GLY A 122 -4.24 0.72 -3.81
C GLY A 122 -4.37 -0.56 -4.66
N PRO A 123 -3.55 -0.75 -5.73
CA PRO A 123 -2.50 0.17 -6.19
C PRO A 123 -3.08 1.46 -6.78
N ASN A 124 -2.58 2.60 -6.31
CA ASN A 124 -2.98 3.91 -6.82
C ASN A 124 -2.39 4.18 -8.21
N ALA A 125 -3.17 4.83 -9.06
CA ALA A 125 -2.71 5.35 -10.35
C ALA A 125 -2.05 6.74 -10.14
N GLY A 126 -0.78 6.75 -9.84
CA GLY A 126 0.06 7.90 -9.52
C GLY A 126 0.85 7.66 -8.23
N GLU A 127 2.08 8.14 -8.20
CA GLU A 127 2.95 8.06 -7.04
C GLU A 127 2.41 8.91 -5.87
N ASN A 128 2.58 8.41 -4.67
CA ASN A 128 2.32 9.12 -3.42
C ASN A 128 3.63 9.27 -2.66
N VAL A 129 4.36 10.34 -2.91
CA VAL A 129 5.70 10.61 -2.35
C VAL A 129 5.79 12.00 -1.74
N ALA A 130 6.75 12.18 -0.86
CA ALA A 130 7.06 13.43 -0.20
C ALA A 130 5.80 14.07 0.45
N ALA A 131 5.65 15.38 0.42
CA ALA A 131 4.50 16.06 1.02
C ALA A 131 3.14 15.74 0.34
N LEU A 132 3.14 15.10 -0.84
CA LEU A 132 1.91 14.69 -1.52
C LEU A 132 1.09 13.68 -0.72
N ILE A 133 1.73 12.87 0.12
CA ILE A 133 1.03 11.89 0.98
C ILE A 133 -0.07 12.54 1.84
N ASN A 134 0.08 13.82 2.20
CA ASN A 134 -0.89 14.54 3.02
C ASN A 134 -2.25 14.72 2.32
N HIS A 135 -2.26 14.63 0.99
CA HIS A 135 -3.45 14.78 0.15
C HIS A 135 -3.92 13.44 -0.42
N SER A 136 -3.17 12.36 -0.21
CA SER A 136 -3.46 11.04 -0.77
C SER A 136 -4.55 10.30 0.01
N GLY A 137 -5.62 9.91 -0.67
CA GLY A 137 -6.62 8.98 -0.12
C GLY A 137 -6.07 7.59 0.09
N THR A 138 -5.15 7.13 -0.77
CA THR A 138 -4.45 5.83 -0.66
C THR A 138 -3.64 5.75 0.63
N VAL A 139 -2.78 6.75 0.90
CA VAL A 139 -1.98 6.79 2.13
C VAL A 139 -2.87 7.08 3.34
N GLY A 140 -3.88 7.94 3.18
CA GLY A 140 -4.85 8.27 4.21
C GLY A 140 -5.62 7.05 4.73
N ALA A 141 -5.99 6.12 3.84
CA ALA A 141 -6.60 4.85 4.22
C ALA A 141 -5.65 3.99 5.07
N ALA A 142 -4.37 3.90 4.69
CA ALA A 142 -3.37 3.16 5.46
C ALA A 142 -3.16 3.77 6.85
N VAL A 143 -3.11 5.11 6.96
CA VAL A 143 -3.03 5.80 8.26
C VAL A 143 -4.29 5.58 9.09
N THR A 144 -5.48 5.56 8.48
CA THR A 144 -6.74 5.25 9.17
C THR A 144 -6.74 3.83 9.74
N ALA A 145 -6.12 2.87 9.06
CA ALA A 145 -5.98 1.51 9.58
C ALA A 145 -5.17 1.47 10.87
N LEU A 146 -4.12 2.29 11.01
CA LEU A 146 -3.32 2.38 12.23
C LEU A 146 -4.16 2.86 13.42
N ALA A 147 -5.07 3.82 13.21
CA ALA A 147 -6.01 4.25 14.24
C ALA A 147 -6.99 3.14 14.66
N GLY A 148 -7.22 2.16 13.79
CA GLY A 148 -7.96 0.92 14.07
C GLY A 148 -7.12 -0.19 14.67
N GLY A 149 -5.82 0.02 14.92
CA GLY A 149 -4.89 -0.98 15.45
C GLY A 149 -4.43 -2.03 14.43
N VAL A 150 -4.65 -1.80 13.13
CA VAL A 150 -4.29 -2.75 12.07
C VAL A 150 -3.10 -2.22 11.28
N PRO A 151 -2.02 -3.02 11.08
CA PRO A 151 -0.91 -2.63 10.23
C PRO A 151 -1.38 -2.47 8.77
N ALA A 152 -0.71 -1.60 8.00
CA ALA A 152 -1.17 -1.30 6.65
C ALA A 152 -0.02 -1.13 5.64
N VAL A 153 -0.35 -1.32 4.35
CA VAL A 153 0.55 -1.00 3.24
C VAL A 153 -0.23 -0.22 2.18
N ALA A 154 0.24 0.96 1.85
CA ALA A 154 -0.21 1.73 0.69
C ALA A 154 0.69 1.40 -0.50
N PHE A 155 0.10 1.06 -1.65
CA PHE A 155 0.81 0.82 -2.91
C PHE A 155 0.43 1.84 -3.95
N SER A 156 1.42 2.38 -4.65
CA SER A 156 1.24 3.34 -5.73
C SER A 156 2.15 3.02 -6.92
N THR A 157 1.64 3.26 -8.12
CA THR A 157 2.37 3.09 -9.37
C THR A 157 2.67 4.45 -9.96
N ALA A 158 3.95 4.75 -10.23
CA ALA A 158 4.36 6.05 -10.73
C ALA A 158 3.74 6.36 -12.10
N ARG A 159 3.40 7.62 -12.30
CA ARG A 159 2.81 8.16 -13.52
C ARG A 159 3.88 8.32 -14.60
N GLY A 160 3.66 7.68 -15.74
CA GLY A 160 4.48 7.79 -16.93
C GLY A 160 4.04 8.93 -17.85
N PRO A 161 4.72 9.07 -19.00
CA PRO A 161 4.36 10.04 -20.03
C PRO A 161 2.89 9.91 -20.45
N SER A 162 2.29 11.04 -20.84
CA SER A 162 0.89 11.11 -21.31
C SER A 162 -0.12 10.51 -20.33
N ASN A 163 0.14 10.63 -19.03
CA ASN A 163 -0.73 10.13 -17.97
C ASN A 163 -0.96 8.61 -18.02
N SER A 164 0.06 7.86 -18.43
CA SER A 164 0.03 6.39 -18.50
C SER A 164 0.60 5.75 -17.23
N PHE A 165 0.27 4.47 -17.04
CA PHE A 165 0.76 3.66 -15.90
C PHE A 165 1.33 2.33 -16.40
N PRO A 166 2.46 2.35 -17.14
CA PRO A 166 2.98 1.18 -17.85
C PRO A 166 3.47 0.07 -16.92
N SER A 167 3.79 0.40 -15.67
CA SER A 167 4.29 -0.55 -14.67
C SER A 167 3.21 -1.07 -13.70
N THR A 168 1.92 -0.90 -14.01
CA THR A 168 0.82 -1.33 -13.11
C THR A 168 0.89 -2.83 -12.78
N GLN A 169 1.10 -3.69 -13.79
CA GLN A 169 1.17 -5.14 -13.53
C GLN A 169 2.39 -5.50 -12.68
N GLN A 170 3.55 -4.91 -12.96
CA GLN A 170 4.77 -5.13 -12.16
C GLN A 170 4.61 -4.64 -10.72
N SER A 171 3.88 -3.54 -10.53
CA SER A 171 3.52 -3.02 -9.20
C SER A 171 2.63 -4.01 -8.43
N ILE A 172 1.63 -4.61 -9.09
CA ILE A 172 0.77 -5.65 -8.51
C ILE A 172 1.60 -6.88 -8.12
N ASP A 173 2.46 -7.35 -9.02
CA ASP A 173 3.33 -8.51 -8.76
C ASP A 173 4.29 -8.24 -7.59
N PHE A 174 4.79 -7.00 -7.49
CA PHE A 174 5.63 -6.59 -6.36
C PHE A 174 4.84 -6.50 -5.07
N ALA A 175 3.60 -6.00 -5.09
CA ALA A 175 2.73 -5.96 -3.92
C ALA A 175 2.50 -7.35 -3.35
N VAL A 176 2.22 -8.35 -4.20
CA VAL A 176 2.11 -9.76 -3.76
C VAL A 176 3.41 -10.25 -3.12
N LYS A 177 4.57 -9.92 -3.69
CA LYS A 177 5.88 -10.30 -3.10
C LYS A 177 6.07 -9.67 -1.71
N VAL A 178 5.70 -8.40 -1.54
CA VAL A 178 5.78 -7.72 -0.23
C VAL A 178 4.87 -8.41 0.78
N VAL A 179 3.61 -8.66 0.42
CA VAL A 179 2.63 -9.31 1.31
C VAL A 179 3.09 -10.71 1.72
N ASN A 180 3.52 -11.53 0.76
CA ASN A 180 4.04 -12.88 1.02
C ASN A 180 5.27 -12.82 1.93
N LYS A 181 6.16 -11.83 1.74
CA LYS A 181 7.34 -11.67 2.59
C LYS A 181 6.98 -11.29 4.01
N LEU A 182 6.03 -10.35 4.18
CA LEU A 182 5.51 -9.96 5.48
C LEU A 182 4.82 -11.14 6.18
N ALA A 183 3.97 -11.90 5.48
CA ALA A 183 3.34 -13.10 6.01
C ALA A 183 4.36 -14.15 6.48
N ALA A 184 5.36 -14.43 5.65
CA ALA A 184 6.39 -15.41 5.97
C ALA A 184 7.28 -15.00 7.15
N THR A 185 7.52 -13.70 7.36
CA THR A 185 8.37 -13.18 8.44
C THR A 185 7.60 -12.92 9.73
N SER A 186 6.28 -12.77 9.70
CA SER A 186 5.43 -12.60 10.88
C SER A 186 5.47 -13.80 11.83
N ALA A 187 5.75 -14.99 11.31
CA ALA A 187 5.91 -16.21 12.10
C ALA A 187 7.00 -16.11 13.18
N TYR A 188 7.91 -15.13 13.09
CA TYR A 188 9.00 -14.98 14.06
C TYR A 188 8.54 -14.36 15.39
N ASN A 189 7.59 -13.41 15.35
CA ASN A 189 7.08 -12.71 16.55
C ASN A 189 5.55 -12.52 16.56
N GLY A 190 4.84 -13.14 15.63
CA GLY A 190 3.38 -13.02 15.49
C GLY A 190 2.89 -11.68 14.92
N LYS A 191 3.80 -10.75 14.56
CA LYS A 191 3.44 -9.42 14.04
C LYS A 191 3.86 -9.28 12.58
N ILE A 192 2.95 -8.79 11.75
CA ILE A 192 3.20 -8.51 10.32
C ILE A 192 4.12 -7.30 10.15
N LEU A 193 3.87 -6.25 10.92
CA LEU A 193 4.70 -5.04 11.04
C LEU A 193 4.83 -4.67 12.52
N PRO A 194 5.79 -3.82 12.89
CA PRO A 194 5.81 -3.21 14.20
C PRO A 194 4.48 -2.52 14.53
N ASP A 195 4.18 -2.36 15.81
CA ASP A 195 2.96 -1.70 16.25
C ASP A 195 2.88 -0.28 15.66
N HIS A 196 1.69 0.12 15.28
CA HIS A 196 1.40 1.44 14.75
C HIS A 196 2.27 1.82 13.54
N THR A 197 2.48 0.85 12.63
CA THR A 197 3.32 1.04 11.44
C THR A 197 2.54 0.75 10.17
N ALA A 198 2.61 1.67 9.21
CA ALA A 198 2.23 1.45 7.83
C ALA A 198 3.45 1.58 6.91
N LEU A 199 3.36 0.97 5.74
CA LEU A 199 4.35 1.16 4.67
C LEU A 199 3.71 1.93 3.53
N ASN A 200 4.44 2.89 2.99
CA ASN A 200 4.14 3.55 1.72
C ASN A 200 5.11 3.03 0.66
N VAL A 201 4.58 2.31 -0.32
CA VAL A 201 5.37 1.65 -1.37
C VAL A 201 5.05 2.29 -2.71
N ASN A 202 6.06 2.84 -3.37
CA ASN A 202 5.92 3.43 -4.69
C ASN A 202 6.75 2.65 -5.72
N TYR A 203 6.10 2.26 -6.82
CA TYR A 203 6.71 1.51 -7.90
C TYR A 203 7.01 2.43 -9.09
N PRO A 204 8.26 2.50 -9.59
CA PRO A 204 8.66 3.45 -10.62
C PRO A 204 8.14 3.08 -12.00
N VAL A 205 8.11 4.05 -12.91
CA VAL A 205 7.76 3.84 -14.34
C VAL A 205 8.72 2.84 -14.99
N THR A 206 10.02 3.02 -14.74
CA THR A 206 11.06 2.15 -15.28
C THR A 206 11.93 1.67 -14.13
N PRO A 207 11.69 0.45 -13.62
CA PRO A 207 12.43 -0.06 -12.48
C PRO A 207 13.88 -0.39 -12.84
N ASN A 208 14.81 0.02 -11.98
CA ASN A 208 16.24 -0.33 -12.09
C ASN A 208 16.63 -1.62 -11.36
N GLY A 209 15.64 -2.36 -10.83
CA GLY A 209 15.83 -3.61 -10.09
C GLY A 209 16.19 -3.43 -8.62
N GLN A 210 16.26 -2.20 -8.10
CA GLN A 210 16.59 -1.93 -6.71
C GLN A 210 15.34 -1.60 -5.90
N VAL A 211 15.31 -2.08 -4.64
CA VAL A 211 14.35 -1.67 -3.61
C VAL A 211 15.11 -0.84 -2.57
N LYS A 212 14.62 0.34 -2.26
CA LYS A 212 15.23 1.26 -1.29
C LYS A 212 14.26 1.59 -0.17
N PHE A 213 14.74 1.47 1.07
CA PHE A 213 14.06 2.08 2.21
C PHE A 213 14.37 3.57 2.19
N ALA A 214 13.32 4.37 2.02
CA ALA A 214 13.41 5.80 1.80
C ALA A 214 12.95 6.58 3.02
N LYS A 215 13.41 7.82 3.13
CA LYS A 215 12.82 8.82 4.01
C LYS A 215 11.69 9.53 3.27
N LEU A 216 10.70 9.98 4.03
CA LEU A 216 9.67 10.83 3.46
C LEU A 216 10.28 12.17 3.06
N GLY A 217 10.12 12.55 1.80
CA GLY A 217 10.51 13.87 1.31
C GLY A 217 9.61 14.98 1.86
N THR A 218 10.02 16.23 1.69
CA THR A 218 9.27 17.41 2.14
C THR A 218 8.82 18.31 0.99
N SER A 219 9.30 18.08 -0.22
CA SER A 219 8.84 18.80 -1.40
C SER A 219 7.41 18.39 -1.76
N LEU A 220 6.63 19.29 -2.35
CA LEU A 220 5.35 18.95 -2.97
C LEU A 220 5.61 18.71 -4.46
N PRO A 221 5.57 17.46 -4.97
CA PRO A 221 5.94 17.14 -6.36
C PRO A 221 5.10 17.86 -7.40
N VAL A 222 3.83 18.08 -7.08
CA VAL A 222 2.88 18.83 -7.89
C VAL A 222 1.96 19.61 -6.96
N SER A 223 1.72 20.87 -7.29
CA SER A 223 0.76 21.74 -6.64
C SER A 223 -0.27 22.20 -7.67
N THR A 224 -1.18 23.07 -7.26
CA THR A 224 -2.21 23.64 -8.13
C THR A 224 -1.92 25.10 -8.43
N ASP A 225 -2.08 25.47 -9.69
CA ASP A 225 -2.19 26.85 -10.17
C ASP A 225 -3.61 27.10 -10.70
N TYR A 226 -3.98 28.33 -10.89
CA TYR A 226 -5.33 28.71 -11.27
C TYR A 226 -5.32 29.75 -12.39
N ALA A 227 -5.99 29.46 -13.51
CA ALA A 227 -6.20 30.41 -14.59
C ALA A 227 -7.69 30.74 -14.75
N PRO A 228 -8.07 32.00 -15.02
CA PRO A 228 -9.45 32.36 -15.31
C PRO A 228 -10.03 31.51 -16.44
N ALA A 229 -11.28 31.07 -16.30
CA ALA A 229 -12.00 30.24 -17.25
C ALA A 229 -13.36 30.87 -17.60
N PRO A 230 -13.39 32.06 -18.22
CA PRO A 230 -14.63 32.78 -18.52
C PRO A 230 -15.50 32.05 -19.55
N ASP A 231 -14.95 31.11 -20.30
CA ASP A 231 -15.65 30.18 -21.19
C ASP A 231 -16.55 29.16 -20.45
N VAL A 232 -16.29 28.92 -19.14
CA VAL A 232 -17.13 28.09 -18.30
C VAL A 232 -18.11 28.91 -17.49
N CYS A 233 -17.65 29.94 -16.77
CA CYS A 233 -18.47 30.94 -16.11
C CYS A 233 -17.64 32.18 -15.77
N ALA A 234 -18.31 33.33 -15.53
CA ALA A 234 -17.65 34.63 -15.30
C ALA A 234 -16.68 34.63 -14.10
N THR A 235 -16.90 33.77 -13.12
CA THR A 235 -16.09 33.65 -11.90
C THR A 235 -15.37 32.30 -11.77
N CYS A 236 -15.32 31.52 -12.86
CA CYS A 236 -14.66 30.22 -12.87
C CYS A 236 -13.14 30.35 -13.07
N TYR A 237 -12.42 29.41 -12.45
CA TYR A 237 -10.99 29.21 -12.65
C TYR A 237 -10.71 27.76 -13.03
N ARG A 238 -9.81 27.53 -13.98
CA ARG A 238 -9.25 26.21 -14.29
C ARG A 238 -8.15 25.91 -13.31
N ILE A 239 -8.17 24.69 -12.75
CA ILE A 239 -7.08 24.16 -11.97
C ILE A 239 -6.03 23.65 -12.94
N LEU A 240 -4.80 24.10 -12.79
CA LEU A 240 -3.66 23.74 -13.60
C LEU A 240 -2.61 23.05 -12.73
N PRO A 241 -1.86 22.08 -13.26
CA PRO A 241 -0.74 21.51 -12.52
C PRO A 241 0.41 22.54 -12.42
N LEU A 242 0.95 22.69 -11.23
CA LEU A 242 2.16 23.45 -10.95
C LEU A 242 3.24 22.47 -10.47
N PRO A 243 4.12 21.97 -11.36
CA PRO A 243 5.18 21.04 -10.98
C PRO A 243 6.17 21.68 -10.01
N ALA A 244 6.68 20.90 -9.07
CA ALA A 244 7.74 21.36 -8.19
C ALA A 244 9.04 21.60 -8.97
N THR A 245 9.74 22.68 -8.62
CA THR A 245 11.05 22.99 -9.15
C THR A 245 12.14 22.51 -8.19
N GLY A 246 13.13 21.81 -8.72
CA GLY A 246 14.32 21.36 -7.97
C GLY A 246 14.11 20.02 -7.22
N PRO A 247 15.24 19.50 -6.66
CA PRO A 247 15.28 18.25 -5.93
C PRO A 247 14.60 18.37 -4.55
N ASP A 248 14.22 17.23 -3.98
CA ASP A 248 13.81 17.19 -2.58
C ASP A 248 14.99 17.50 -1.66
N PRO A 249 14.83 18.37 -0.64
CA PRO A 249 15.93 18.71 0.27
C PRO A 249 16.32 17.57 1.22
N VAL A 250 15.49 16.54 1.35
CA VAL A 250 15.75 15.39 2.22
C VAL A 250 16.67 14.40 1.50
N THR A 251 17.80 14.07 2.14
CA THR A 251 18.70 13.02 1.64
C THR A 251 17.99 11.67 1.69
N ASP A 252 18.07 10.89 0.62
CA ASP A 252 17.36 9.61 0.43
C ASP A 252 15.83 9.76 0.47
N ALA A 253 15.31 10.91 0.01
CA ALA A 253 13.89 11.12 -0.13
C ALA A 253 13.26 10.09 -1.07
N ASP A 254 12.07 9.64 -0.72
CA ASP A 254 11.27 8.69 -1.51
C ASP A 254 11.06 9.17 -2.95
N ARG A 255 10.74 10.45 -3.15
CA ARG A 255 10.62 11.06 -4.47
C ARG A 255 11.92 10.94 -5.27
N THR A 256 13.06 11.37 -4.70
CA THR A 256 14.35 11.36 -5.40
C THR A 256 14.77 9.94 -5.78
N LEU A 257 14.56 8.98 -4.89
CA LEU A 257 14.89 7.58 -5.14
C LEU A 257 13.94 6.95 -6.17
N LEU A 258 12.65 7.30 -6.16
CA LEU A 258 11.67 6.84 -7.14
C LEU A 258 12.01 7.36 -8.55
N ASP A 259 12.32 8.65 -8.67
CA ASP A 259 12.74 9.29 -9.92
C ASP A 259 14.02 8.65 -10.51
N ALA A 260 14.90 8.12 -9.64
CA ALA A 260 16.07 7.33 -10.04
C ALA A 260 15.75 5.86 -10.42
N GLY A 261 14.48 5.49 -10.48
CA GLY A 261 14.01 4.16 -10.90
C GLY A 261 14.02 3.10 -9.80
N ASN A 262 14.19 3.46 -8.54
CA ASN A 262 14.09 2.50 -7.44
C ASN A 262 12.63 2.30 -7.04
N VAL A 263 12.27 1.08 -6.65
CA VAL A 263 11.07 0.87 -5.82
C VAL A 263 11.37 1.44 -4.44
N THR A 264 10.51 2.31 -3.93
CA THR A 264 10.70 2.93 -2.61
C THR A 264 9.75 2.37 -1.57
N ILE A 265 10.24 2.18 -0.35
CA ILE A 265 9.45 1.77 0.82
C ILE A 265 9.74 2.78 1.94
N THR A 266 8.72 3.50 2.37
CA THR A 266 8.79 4.45 3.48
C THR A 266 7.92 3.95 4.62
N ALA A 267 8.46 3.84 5.83
CA ALA A 267 7.68 3.52 7.01
C ALA A 267 6.98 4.77 7.53
N LEU A 268 5.68 4.65 7.84
CA LEU A 268 4.84 5.72 8.35
C LEU A 268 4.21 5.29 9.67
N ASP A 269 4.08 6.23 10.60
CA ASP A 269 3.38 6.06 11.88
C ASP A 269 2.11 6.94 12.00
N GLY A 270 1.80 7.70 10.95
CA GLY A 270 0.67 8.62 10.93
C GLY A 270 0.89 9.89 11.74
N SER A 271 2.11 10.14 12.25
CA SER A 271 2.44 11.35 13.02
C SER A 271 2.59 12.57 12.12
N TRP A 272 2.08 13.69 12.61
CA TRP A 272 2.24 15.04 12.02
C TRP A 272 3.14 15.91 12.89
N GLU A 273 3.75 15.34 13.93
CA GLU A 273 4.57 16.09 14.85
C GLU A 273 5.88 16.52 14.18
N ALA A 274 6.22 17.80 14.34
CA ALA A 274 7.51 18.30 13.95
C ALA A 274 8.62 17.69 14.83
N GLY A 275 9.78 17.42 14.22
CA GLY A 275 10.89 16.82 14.94
C GLY A 275 11.34 17.65 16.18
N PRO A 276 12.02 17.02 17.14
CA PRO A 276 12.35 17.61 18.45
C PRO A 276 13.06 18.96 18.38
N ALA A 277 13.95 19.16 17.38
CA ALA A 277 14.67 20.42 17.19
C ALA A 277 13.72 21.58 16.87
N VAL A 278 12.76 21.37 15.95
CA VAL A 278 11.76 22.39 15.58
C VAL A 278 10.84 22.66 16.77
N THR A 279 10.37 21.63 17.45
CA THR A 279 9.54 21.76 18.65
C THR A 279 10.23 22.57 19.74
N THR A 280 11.54 22.36 19.94
CA THR A 280 12.33 23.15 20.90
C THR A 280 12.40 24.62 20.52
N LEU A 281 12.64 24.93 19.24
CA LEU A 281 12.66 26.31 18.77
C LEU A 281 11.31 27.02 18.95
N VAL A 282 10.21 26.33 18.70
CA VAL A 282 8.85 26.85 18.93
C VAL A 282 8.62 27.11 20.42
N LYS A 283 8.98 26.17 21.31
CA LYS A 283 8.88 26.32 22.77
C LYS A 283 9.63 27.57 23.26
N VAL A 284 10.87 27.80 22.77
CA VAL A 284 11.66 28.98 23.11
C VAL A 284 10.93 30.26 22.71
N ARG A 285 10.32 30.31 21.52
CA ARG A 285 9.59 31.48 21.03
C ARG A 285 8.32 31.78 21.82
N LEU A 286 7.70 30.75 22.39
CA LEU A 286 6.45 30.86 23.15
C LEU A 286 6.67 30.78 24.67
N THR A 287 7.90 30.98 25.13
CA THR A 287 8.24 31.01 26.56
C THR A 287 7.42 32.11 27.27
N ASN A 288 6.86 31.77 28.44
CA ASN A 288 6.01 32.64 29.26
C ASN A 288 4.65 33.01 28.63
N LEU A 289 4.21 32.29 27.58
CA LEU A 289 2.84 32.42 27.09
C LEU A 289 1.88 31.88 28.18
N THR A 290 0.92 32.70 28.59
CA THR A 290 -0.18 32.31 29.51
C THR A 290 -1.51 32.40 28.78
N PRO A 291 -2.55 31.61 29.20
CA PRO A 291 -3.91 31.71 28.66
C PRO A 291 -4.52 33.08 28.81
#